data_6d540ba34b4642f5e9ac548717032107
#
_entry.id   6d540ba34b4642f5e9ac548717032107
#
_cell.length_a   1.000
_cell.length_b   1.000
_cell.length_c   1.000
_cell.angle_alpha   90.00
_cell.angle_beta   90.00
_cell.angle_gamma   90.00
#
_symmetry.space_group_name_H-M   'P 1'
#
loop_
_entity.id
_entity.type
_entity.pdbx_description
1 polymer ?
#
loop_
_entity_poly.entity_id
_entity_poly.type
_entity_poly.pdbx_seq_one_letter_code
_entity_poly.pdbx_strand_id
1 'polypeptide(L)'
;PRKAGAVESSDFPSMKENHVIETRLLVHTSDGWVGLPYIWNKEGTEATLEITGGDTNVQSFDMDGKPIAFKYSVPNQGQCSGCHSARRGEDKVMTPIGPKARQLNKVYAYKGGPENQIDHWKKSGILNVPADAVVVRNAVWNDPQTGTVEERARAYLDVNCAHCHIEYGPANQSGLILSLENQEPHRFGVCKSPTAAGR
;
A
#
# COMPACT_ATOMS: atom_id res chain seq x y z
N PRO A 1 -7.10 22.52 3.48
CA PRO A 1 -6.27 22.27 2.32
C PRO A 1 -4.81 22.18 2.76
N ARG A 2 -4.29 20.95 2.88
CA ARG A 2 -2.86 20.79 3.10
C ARG A 2 -2.15 21.34 1.86
N LYS A 3 -1.28 22.30 2.04
CA LYS A 3 -0.37 22.75 0.99
C LYS A 3 0.49 21.54 0.58
N ALA A 4 0.63 21.30 -0.73
CA ALA A 4 1.58 20.34 -1.26
C ALA A 4 2.99 20.83 -0.88
N GLY A 5 3.54 20.30 0.19
CA GLY A 5 4.89 20.52 0.68
C GLY A 5 5.54 19.16 0.91
N ALA A 6 6.84 19.09 0.86
CA ALA A 6 7.60 17.89 1.14
C ALA A 6 7.11 17.25 2.45
N VAL A 7 6.84 15.93 2.39
CA VAL A 7 6.48 15.14 3.57
C VAL A 7 7.74 15.08 4.44
N GLU A 8 7.79 15.92 5.45
CA GLU A 8 8.81 15.78 6.50
C GLU A 8 8.53 14.50 7.30
N SER A 9 9.56 13.90 7.86
CA SER A 9 9.44 12.65 8.64
C SER A 9 8.56 12.77 9.91
N SER A 10 8.11 13.97 10.22
CA SER A 10 7.12 14.29 11.27
C SER A 10 5.67 14.13 10.82
N ASP A 11 5.40 13.84 9.55
CA ASP A 11 4.05 13.81 8.98
C ASP A 11 3.32 12.47 9.17
N PHE A 12 3.84 11.56 9.97
CA PHE A 12 2.98 10.55 10.56
C PHE A 12 1.96 11.25 11.47
N PRO A 13 0.65 10.97 11.28
CA PRO A 13 -0.36 11.55 12.15
C PRO A 13 0.03 11.32 13.61
N SER A 14 0.14 12.39 14.38
CA SER A 14 0.43 12.28 15.81
C SER A 14 -0.61 11.36 16.44
N MET A 15 -0.19 10.30 17.11
CA MET A 15 -1.09 9.40 17.87
C MET A 15 -1.87 10.16 18.97
N LYS A 16 -1.44 11.39 19.31
CA LYS A 16 -2.16 12.26 20.24
C LYS A 16 -3.38 12.94 19.60
N GLU A 17 -3.36 13.10 18.27
CA GLU A 17 -4.41 13.81 17.52
C GLU A 17 -5.26 12.86 16.66
N ASN A 18 -4.81 11.61 16.51
CA ASN A 18 -5.47 10.61 15.68
C ASN A 18 -5.70 9.35 16.48
N HIS A 19 -6.90 8.82 16.36
CA HIS A 19 -7.26 7.53 16.94
C HIS A 19 -7.02 6.42 15.91
N VAL A 20 -6.23 5.41 16.30
CA VAL A 20 -6.06 4.20 15.48
C VAL A 20 -7.27 3.30 15.69
N ILE A 21 -7.97 2.99 14.64
CA ILE A 21 -9.17 2.16 14.68
C ILE A 21 -8.78 0.69 14.69
N GLU A 22 -7.89 0.29 13.76
CA GLU A 22 -7.44 -1.09 13.60
C GLU A 22 -5.98 -1.19 13.19
N THR A 23 -5.36 -2.31 13.48
CA THR A 23 -4.07 -2.72 12.95
C THR A 23 -4.21 -4.11 12.34
N ARG A 24 -3.81 -4.29 11.08
CA ARG A 24 -3.80 -5.59 10.39
C ARG A 24 -2.37 -6.07 10.28
N LEU A 25 -2.11 -7.26 10.81
CA LEU A 25 -0.83 -7.92 10.65
C LEU A 25 -0.94 -8.96 9.52
N LEU A 26 0.08 -9.02 8.67
CA LEU A 26 0.30 -10.15 7.78
C LEU A 26 1.44 -10.98 8.35
N VAL A 27 1.15 -12.22 8.72
CA VAL A 27 2.11 -13.14 9.34
C VAL A 27 2.37 -14.30 8.38
N HIS A 28 3.65 -14.58 8.12
CA HIS A 28 4.05 -15.74 7.33
C HIS A 28 4.17 -16.96 8.25
N THR A 29 3.37 -17.96 7.98
CA THR A 29 3.35 -19.25 8.70
C THR A 29 3.88 -20.36 7.80
N SER A 30 3.95 -21.61 8.32
CA SER A 30 4.25 -22.80 7.50
C SER A 30 3.27 -23.00 6.35
N ASP A 31 2.00 -22.59 6.54
CA ASP A 31 0.91 -22.80 5.59
C ASP A 31 0.68 -21.58 4.65
N GLY A 32 1.55 -20.57 4.77
CA GLY A 32 1.49 -19.35 3.98
C GLY A 32 1.15 -18.11 4.81
N TRP A 33 0.74 -17.04 4.14
CA TRP A 33 0.41 -15.77 4.77
C TRP A 33 -0.98 -15.78 5.40
N VAL A 34 -1.08 -15.20 6.59
CA VAL A 34 -2.33 -15.06 7.34
C VAL A 34 -2.52 -13.59 7.71
N GLY A 35 -3.74 -13.08 7.50
CA GLY A 35 -4.13 -11.73 7.95
C GLY A 35 -4.76 -11.77 9.33
N LEU A 36 -4.30 -10.94 10.24
CA LEU A 36 -4.77 -10.85 11.62
C LEU A 36 -5.23 -9.43 11.91
N PRO A 37 -6.56 -9.14 11.91
CA PRO A 37 -7.10 -7.84 12.25
C PRO A 37 -7.19 -7.66 13.76
N TYR A 38 -6.67 -6.55 14.27
CA TYR A 38 -6.76 -6.12 15.66
C TYR A 38 -7.56 -4.82 15.73
N ILE A 39 -8.56 -4.77 16.58
CA ILE A 39 -9.39 -3.59 16.84
C ILE A 39 -8.90 -2.90 18.12
N TRP A 40 -8.58 -1.62 18.03
CA TRP A 40 -8.14 -0.82 19.16
C TRP A 40 -9.32 -0.38 20.05
N ASN A 41 -9.09 -0.36 21.36
CA ASN A 41 -10.01 0.27 22.30
C ASN A 41 -10.04 1.79 22.11
N LYS A 42 -11.05 2.45 22.70
CA LYS A 42 -11.21 3.92 22.57
C LYS A 42 -10.04 4.71 23.13
N GLU A 43 -9.37 4.18 24.13
CA GLU A 43 -8.23 4.80 24.80
C GLU A 43 -6.92 4.67 23.98
N GLY A 44 -6.91 3.81 22.94
CA GLY A 44 -5.72 3.54 22.12
C GLY A 44 -4.59 2.84 22.87
N THR A 45 -4.92 2.13 23.94
CA THR A 45 -3.94 1.47 24.84
C THR A 45 -3.82 -0.03 24.59
N GLU A 46 -4.86 -0.64 24.02
CA GLU A 46 -4.92 -2.08 23.78
C GLU A 46 -5.69 -2.39 22.49
N ALA A 47 -5.29 -3.45 21.79
CA ALA A 47 -5.97 -3.94 20.61
C ALA A 47 -6.30 -5.42 20.74
N THR A 48 -7.53 -5.79 20.43
CA THR A 48 -8.03 -7.17 20.50
C THR A 48 -8.05 -7.79 19.12
N LEU A 49 -7.60 -9.05 19.00
CA LEU A 49 -7.69 -9.82 17.76
C LEU A 49 -9.15 -10.17 17.46
N GLU A 50 -9.64 -9.75 16.29
CA GLU A 50 -11.01 -9.96 15.83
C GLU A 50 -11.04 -10.68 14.48
N ILE A 51 -10.87 -11.99 14.48
CA ILE A 51 -10.78 -12.83 13.25
C ILE A 51 -12.06 -12.72 12.40
N THR A 52 -13.20 -12.56 13.05
CA THR A 52 -14.50 -12.41 12.38
C THR A 52 -14.76 -11.01 11.85
N GLY A 53 -13.86 -10.08 12.12
CA GLY A 53 -14.09 -8.66 11.88
C GLY A 53 -15.09 -8.06 12.87
N GLY A 54 -15.46 -6.84 12.64
CA GLY A 54 -16.42 -6.16 13.52
C GLY A 54 -16.75 -4.76 13.01
N ASP A 55 -17.64 -4.10 13.73
CA ASP A 55 -18.04 -2.74 13.43
C ASP A 55 -17.68 -1.82 14.59
N THR A 56 -17.16 -0.65 14.29
CA THR A 56 -16.90 0.39 15.28
C THR A 56 -17.49 1.72 14.85
N ASN A 57 -18.03 2.49 15.80
CA ASN A 57 -18.51 3.85 15.50
C ASN A 57 -17.34 4.82 15.55
N VAL A 58 -17.14 5.53 14.45
CA VAL A 58 -16.07 6.52 14.29
C VAL A 58 -16.65 7.92 14.28
N GLN A 59 -16.02 8.81 15.04
CA GLN A 59 -16.22 10.25 14.95
C GLN A 59 -15.01 10.88 14.28
N SER A 60 -15.23 11.75 13.32
CA SER A 60 -14.18 12.43 12.57
C SER A 60 -14.67 13.81 12.12
N PHE A 61 -13.89 14.47 11.28
CA PHE A 61 -14.24 15.72 10.66
C PHE A 61 -14.13 15.59 9.14
N ASP A 62 -15.03 16.22 8.41
CA ASP A 62 -14.92 16.34 6.97
C ASP A 62 -13.83 17.35 6.55
N MET A 63 -13.67 17.56 5.25
CA MET A 63 -12.67 18.49 4.71
C MET A 63 -12.91 19.96 5.10
N ASP A 64 -14.13 20.31 5.47
CA ASP A 64 -14.55 21.65 5.93
C ASP A 64 -14.47 21.79 7.45
N GLY A 65 -14.02 20.76 8.16
CA GLY A 65 -13.91 20.72 9.62
C GLY A 65 -15.24 20.45 10.34
N LYS A 66 -16.26 19.97 9.61
CA LYS A 66 -17.56 19.63 10.16
C LYS A 66 -17.54 18.25 10.79
N PRO A 67 -18.07 18.06 12.00
CA PRO A 67 -18.10 16.75 12.63
C PRO A 67 -18.95 15.77 11.83
N ILE A 68 -18.40 14.60 11.57
CA ILE A 68 -19.08 13.46 10.94
C ILE A 68 -18.99 12.24 11.83
N ALA A 69 -20.04 11.42 11.82
CA ALA A 69 -20.07 10.13 12.50
C ALA A 69 -20.49 9.07 11.51
N PHE A 70 -19.77 7.95 11.49
CA PHE A 70 -20.08 6.83 10.64
C PHE A 70 -19.69 5.50 11.28
N LYS A 71 -20.30 4.43 10.82
CA LYS A 71 -19.95 3.08 11.21
C LYS A 71 -18.85 2.55 10.29
N TYR A 72 -17.71 2.20 10.88
CA TYR A 72 -16.59 1.61 10.18
C TYR A 72 -16.62 0.09 10.35
N SER A 73 -16.60 -0.65 9.26
CA SER A 73 -16.53 -2.11 9.28
C SER A 73 -15.09 -2.57 9.17
N VAL A 74 -14.60 -3.22 10.21
CA VAL A 74 -13.31 -3.90 10.23
C VAL A 74 -13.46 -5.22 9.47
N PRO A 75 -12.68 -5.47 8.41
CA PRO A 75 -12.81 -6.69 7.64
C PRO A 75 -12.39 -7.91 8.45
N ASN A 76 -13.06 -9.03 8.19
CA ASN A 76 -12.64 -10.31 8.73
C ASN A 76 -11.37 -10.84 8.05
N GLN A 77 -10.75 -11.87 8.65
CA GLN A 77 -9.55 -12.51 8.14
C GLN A 77 -9.64 -12.93 6.66
N GLY A 78 -10.76 -13.53 6.26
CA GLY A 78 -10.97 -14.00 4.88
C GLY A 78 -11.02 -12.85 3.86
N GLN A 79 -11.54 -11.68 4.25
CA GLN A 79 -11.64 -10.51 3.38
C GLN A 79 -10.28 -9.88 3.06
N CYS A 80 -9.25 -10.13 3.86
CA CYS A 80 -7.88 -9.69 3.56
C CYS A 80 -7.41 -10.22 2.18
N SER A 81 -7.80 -11.45 1.84
CA SER A 81 -7.46 -12.07 0.55
C SER A 81 -8.10 -11.38 -0.67
N GLY A 82 -9.07 -10.46 -0.46
CA GLY A 82 -9.67 -9.67 -1.54
C GLY A 82 -8.64 -8.78 -2.25
N CYS A 83 -7.70 -8.21 -1.47
CA CYS A 83 -6.60 -7.39 -1.98
C CYS A 83 -5.25 -8.11 -1.89
N HIS A 84 -5.03 -8.86 -0.80
CA HIS A 84 -3.78 -9.55 -0.52
C HIS A 84 -3.75 -10.96 -1.12
N SER A 85 -3.93 -11.06 -2.44
CA SER A 85 -3.85 -12.37 -3.11
C SER A 85 -3.25 -12.26 -4.51
N ALA A 86 -2.59 -13.34 -4.91
CA ALA A 86 -2.10 -13.54 -6.25
C ALA A 86 -2.44 -14.95 -6.73
N ARG A 87 -2.62 -15.11 -8.04
CA ARG A 87 -2.72 -16.45 -8.64
C ARG A 87 -1.33 -17.04 -8.84
N ARG A 88 -1.16 -18.29 -8.41
CA ARG A 88 0.01 -19.12 -8.69
C ARG A 88 -0.48 -20.41 -9.33
N GLY A 89 -0.47 -20.48 -10.67
CA GLY A 89 -1.17 -21.52 -11.40
C GLY A 89 -2.70 -21.41 -11.18
N GLU A 90 -3.32 -22.49 -10.72
CA GLU A 90 -4.75 -22.55 -10.40
C GLU A 90 -5.06 -22.02 -8.99
N ASP A 91 -4.07 -21.97 -8.12
CA ASP A 91 -4.24 -21.57 -6.72
C ASP A 91 -4.31 -20.06 -6.55
N LYS A 92 -5.19 -19.64 -5.64
CA LYS A 92 -5.23 -18.28 -5.11
C LYS A 92 -4.52 -18.27 -3.76
N VAL A 93 -3.33 -17.66 -3.71
CA VAL A 93 -2.53 -17.61 -2.49
C VAL A 93 -2.52 -16.19 -1.92
N MET A 94 -2.55 -16.10 -0.59
CA MET A 94 -2.40 -14.82 0.09
C MET A 94 -0.95 -14.33 -0.04
N THR A 95 -0.76 -13.03 -0.29
CA THR A 95 0.56 -12.42 -0.50
C THR A 95 0.59 -10.96 -0.03
N PRO A 96 1.70 -10.46 0.49
CA PRO A 96 1.88 -9.03 0.74
C PRO A 96 1.78 -8.21 -0.54
N ILE A 97 1.20 -7.01 -0.44
CA ILE A 97 1.10 -6.06 -1.56
C ILE A 97 2.44 -5.39 -1.87
N GLY A 98 3.28 -5.19 -0.88
CA GLY A 98 4.56 -4.52 -0.97
C GLY A 98 5.17 -4.29 0.41
N PRO A 99 6.14 -3.38 0.54
CA PRO A 99 6.67 -2.47 -0.49
C PRO A 99 7.60 -3.15 -1.50
N LYS A 100 7.69 -2.62 -2.72
CA LYS A 100 8.68 -3.05 -3.71
C LYS A 100 10.01 -2.36 -3.46
N ALA A 101 11.15 -3.03 -3.77
CA ALA A 101 12.48 -2.48 -3.56
C ALA A 101 12.69 -1.10 -4.20
N ARG A 102 12.17 -0.88 -5.42
CA ARG A 102 12.25 0.41 -6.12
C ARG A 102 11.55 1.56 -5.39
N GLN A 103 10.56 1.27 -4.53
CA GLN A 103 9.86 2.27 -3.72
C GLN A 103 10.66 2.65 -2.48
N LEU A 104 11.49 1.73 -2.00
CA LEU A 104 12.39 1.90 -0.86
C LEU A 104 13.73 2.54 -1.22
N ASN A 105 14.09 2.56 -2.51
CA ASN A 105 15.35 3.14 -2.96
C ASN A 105 15.29 4.68 -2.93
N LYS A 106 15.23 5.23 -1.75
CA LYS A 106 15.19 6.68 -1.47
C LYS A 106 15.85 6.99 -0.13
N VAL A 107 16.29 8.23 0.03
CA VAL A 107 16.77 8.73 1.32
C VAL A 107 15.60 8.90 2.28
N TYR A 108 15.78 8.44 3.51
CA TYR A 108 14.85 8.61 4.61
C TYR A 108 15.58 9.20 5.83
N ALA A 109 14.90 10.06 6.59
CA ALA A 109 15.45 10.69 7.78
C ALA A 109 15.32 9.77 8.99
N TYR A 110 16.34 8.95 9.23
CA TYR A 110 16.42 8.14 10.43
C TYR A 110 16.92 8.96 11.63
N LYS A 111 16.73 8.45 12.85
CA LYS A 111 17.23 9.09 14.08
C LYS A 111 18.75 9.34 14.05
N GLY A 112 19.50 8.49 13.36
CA GLY A 112 20.95 8.61 13.16
C GLY A 112 21.39 9.51 12.01
N GLY A 113 20.44 10.14 11.29
CA GLY A 113 20.70 10.95 10.10
C GLY A 113 20.07 10.37 8.84
N PRO A 114 20.08 11.15 7.75
CA PRO A 114 19.51 10.70 6.47
C PRO A 114 20.34 9.60 5.83
N GLU A 115 19.71 8.50 5.44
CA GLU A 115 20.34 7.36 4.78
C GLU A 115 19.39 6.74 3.75
N ASN A 116 19.93 6.09 2.71
CA ASN A 116 19.10 5.32 1.78
C ASN A 116 18.44 4.14 2.50
N GLN A 117 17.12 3.97 2.33
CA GLN A 117 16.36 2.92 3.03
C GLN A 117 16.84 1.51 2.72
N ILE A 118 17.21 1.21 1.48
CA ILE A 118 17.74 -0.09 1.08
C ILE A 118 19.05 -0.37 1.83
N ASP A 119 19.97 0.60 1.85
CA ASP A 119 21.27 0.45 2.51
C ASP A 119 21.11 0.33 4.03
N HIS A 120 20.23 1.12 4.60
CA HIS A 120 19.92 1.05 6.04
C HIS A 120 19.38 -0.32 6.44
N TRP A 121 18.43 -0.86 5.67
CA TRP A 121 17.84 -2.17 5.96
C TRP A 121 18.79 -3.33 5.68
N LYS A 122 19.68 -3.20 4.69
CA LYS A 122 20.78 -4.17 4.48
C LYS A 122 21.73 -4.20 5.69
N LYS A 123 22.19 -3.04 6.15
CA LYS A 123 23.06 -2.92 7.34
C LYS A 123 22.41 -3.46 8.61
N SER A 124 21.11 -3.24 8.75
CA SER A 124 20.33 -3.72 9.91
C SER A 124 19.94 -5.20 9.82
N GLY A 125 20.26 -5.89 8.74
CA GLY A 125 19.89 -7.30 8.53
C GLY A 125 18.40 -7.55 8.27
N ILE A 126 17.60 -6.49 8.08
CA ILE A 126 16.16 -6.59 7.76
C ILE A 126 15.95 -7.03 6.31
N LEU A 127 16.85 -6.61 5.41
CA LEU A 127 16.75 -6.86 3.98
C LEU A 127 17.99 -7.60 3.49
N ASN A 128 17.78 -8.80 2.95
CA ASN A 128 18.82 -9.55 2.26
C ASN A 128 18.71 -9.29 0.75
N VAL A 129 19.61 -8.48 0.21
CA VAL A 129 19.71 -8.17 -1.23
C VAL A 129 21.11 -8.58 -1.69
N PRO A 130 21.24 -9.29 -2.82
CA PRO A 130 22.57 -9.59 -3.39
C PRO A 130 23.41 -8.32 -3.53
N ALA A 131 24.72 -8.45 -3.33
CA ALA A 131 25.63 -7.30 -3.32
C ALA A 131 25.68 -6.57 -4.67
N ASP A 132 25.47 -7.31 -5.76
CA ASP A 132 25.47 -6.86 -7.14
C ASP A 132 24.07 -6.45 -7.66
N ALA A 133 23.03 -6.57 -6.84
CA ALA A 133 21.68 -6.22 -7.24
C ALA A 133 21.52 -4.71 -7.45
N VAL A 134 21.20 -4.33 -8.67
CA VAL A 134 20.86 -2.95 -9.02
C VAL A 134 19.37 -2.72 -8.74
N VAL A 135 19.06 -1.91 -7.74
CA VAL A 135 17.69 -1.52 -7.43
C VAL A 135 17.38 -0.20 -8.14
N VAL A 136 16.51 -0.25 -9.13
CA VAL A 136 16.02 0.94 -9.82
C VAL A 136 15.21 1.80 -8.84
N ARG A 137 15.27 3.13 -9.00
CA ARG A 137 14.47 4.07 -8.20
C ARG A 137 13.18 4.42 -8.95
N ASN A 138 12.06 4.49 -8.23
CA ASN A 138 10.82 5.04 -8.77
C ASN A 138 10.90 6.57 -8.88
N ALA A 139 10.26 7.12 -9.93
CA ALA A 139 9.91 8.52 -9.95
C ALA A 139 8.91 8.85 -8.82
N VAL A 140 8.96 10.06 -8.30
CA VAL A 140 8.07 10.55 -7.24
C VAL A 140 6.96 11.38 -7.87
N TRP A 141 5.72 10.99 -7.65
CA TRP A 141 4.55 11.53 -8.37
C TRP A 141 4.44 13.06 -8.33
N ASN A 142 4.79 13.69 -7.22
CA ASN A 142 4.72 15.14 -6.98
C ASN A 142 6.08 15.86 -7.07
N ASP A 143 7.15 15.18 -7.50
CA ASP A 143 8.47 15.78 -7.66
C ASP A 143 8.92 15.74 -9.14
N PRO A 144 8.83 16.89 -9.85
CA PRO A 144 9.22 16.99 -11.26
C PRO A 144 10.70 16.71 -11.54
N GLN A 145 11.57 16.77 -10.53
CA GLN A 145 12.99 16.48 -10.67
C GLN A 145 13.32 15.00 -10.80
N THR A 146 12.34 14.12 -10.48
CA THR A 146 12.55 12.67 -10.45
C THR A 146 12.17 11.96 -11.75
N GLY A 147 11.54 12.65 -12.69
CA GLY A 147 11.15 12.10 -13.98
C GLY A 147 10.08 12.91 -14.70
N THR A 148 9.79 12.52 -15.93
CA THR A 148 8.73 13.07 -16.76
C THR A 148 7.35 12.91 -16.13
N VAL A 149 6.34 13.62 -16.64
CA VAL A 149 4.95 13.46 -16.19
C VAL A 149 4.49 12.01 -16.35
N GLU A 150 4.84 11.37 -17.46
CA GLU A 150 4.49 9.97 -17.72
C GLU A 150 5.14 9.02 -16.71
N GLU A 151 6.44 9.12 -16.48
CA GLU A 151 7.15 8.27 -15.50
C GLU A 151 6.58 8.45 -14.09
N ARG A 152 6.25 9.66 -13.69
CA ARG A 152 5.65 9.97 -12.40
C ARG A 152 4.23 9.42 -12.28
N ALA A 153 3.42 9.54 -13.34
CA ALA A 153 2.08 8.98 -13.39
C ALA A 153 2.11 7.46 -13.34
N ARG A 154 3.02 6.82 -14.08
CA ARG A 154 3.20 5.37 -14.06
C ARG A 154 3.70 4.86 -12.71
N ALA A 155 4.62 5.57 -12.07
CA ALA A 155 5.06 5.25 -10.72
C ALA A 155 3.91 5.34 -9.70
N TYR A 156 3.03 6.33 -9.84
CA TYR A 156 1.82 6.46 -9.02
C TYR A 156 0.87 5.28 -9.22
N LEU A 157 0.61 4.88 -10.48
CA LEU A 157 -0.25 3.74 -10.80
C LEU A 157 0.34 2.41 -10.32
N ASP A 158 1.67 2.23 -10.43
CA ASP A 158 2.35 1.04 -9.92
C ASP A 158 2.23 0.89 -8.40
N VAL A 159 2.33 1.98 -7.65
CA VAL A 159 2.24 1.96 -6.18
C VAL A 159 0.80 1.73 -5.71
N ASN A 160 -0.17 2.41 -6.32
CA ASN A 160 -1.53 2.48 -5.77
C ASN A 160 -2.50 1.46 -6.40
N CYS A 161 -2.24 0.99 -7.62
CA CYS A 161 -3.20 0.23 -8.40
C CYS A 161 -2.67 -1.13 -8.88
N ALA A 162 -1.37 -1.24 -9.15
CA ALA A 162 -0.82 -2.44 -9.77
C ALA A 162 -0.87 -3.68 -8.89
N HIS A 163 -1.03 -3.55 -7.56
CA HIS A 163 -1.21 -4.71 -6.69
C HIS A 163 -2.49 -5.51 -7.02
N CYS A 164 -3.51 -4.86 -7.58
CA CYS A 164 -4.71 -5.51 -8.11
C CYS A 164 -4.66 -5.65 -9.63
N HIS A 165 -4.16 -4.63 -10.35
CA HIS A 165 -4.14 -4.55 -11.80
C HIS A 165 -2.84 -5.09 -12.39
N ILE A 166 -2.60 -6.37 -12.23
CA ILE A 166 -1.54 -7.20 -12.84
C ILE A 166 -2.14 -8.51 -13.35
N GLU A 167 -1.41 -9.28 -14.15
CA GLU A 167 -1.91 -10.50 -14.80
C GLU A 167 -2.44 -11.55 -13.81
N TYR A 168 -1.83 -11.66 -12.66
CA TYR A 168 -2.15 -12.61 -11.59
C TYR A 168 -2.87 -11.96 -10.40
N GLY A 169 -3.24 -10.68 -10.52
CA GLY A 169 -3.91 -9.91 -9.47
C GLY A 169 -5.43 -10.06 -9.48
N PRO A 170 -6.11 -9.64 -8.41
CA PRO A 170 -7.56 -9.80 -8.27
C PRO A 170 -8.38 -8.99 -9.28
N ALA A 171 -7.81 -7.95 -9.92
CA ALA A 171 -8.48 -7.13 -10.94
C ALA A 171 -8.02 -7.43 -12.38
N ASN A 172 -7.42 -8.59 -12.63
CA ASN A 172 -6.89 -8.98 -13.93
C ASN A 172 -7.95 -9.02 -15.06
N GLN A 173 -9.21 -9.30 -14.73
CA GLN A 173 -10.33 -9.35 -15.68
C GLN A 173 -10.58 -8.00 -16.38
N SER A 174 -10.14 -6.89 -15.78
CA SER A 174 -10.20 -5.58 -16.43
C SER A 174 -9.30 -5.47 -17.67
N GLY A 175 -8.30 -6.35 -17.79
CA GLY A 175 -7.25 -6.29 -18.80
C GLY A 175 -6.34 -5.07 -18.65
N LEU A 176 -6.44 -4.33 -17.52
CA LEU A 176 -5.50 -3.27 -17.17
C LEU A 176 -4.33 -3.87 -16.41
N ILE A 177 -3.12 -3.62 -16.90
CA ILE A 177 -1.87 -4.02 -16.28
C ILE A 177 -1.06 -2.74 -16.02
N LEU A 178 -1.06 -2.31 -14.76
CA LEU A 178 -0.56 -1.00 -14.36
C LEU A 178 0.83 -1.02 -13.73
N SER A 179 1.46 -2.20 -13.71
CA SER A 179 2.84 -2.32 -13.23
C SER A 179 3.83 -1.63 -14.18
N LEU A 180 4.93 -1.12 -13.65
CA LEU A 180 5.99 -0.47 -14.43
C LEU A 180 6.65 -1.38 -15.45
N GLU A 181 6.62 -2.69 -15.24
CA GLU A 181 7.14 -3.70 -16.16
C GLU A 181 6.34 -3.79 -17.46
N ASN A 182 5.05 -3.46 -17.43
CA ASN A 182 4.22 -3.43 -18.63
C ASN A 182 4.62 -2.25 -19.51
N GLN A 183 4.83 -2.50 -20.82
CA GLN A 183 5.19 -1.49 -21.81
C GLN A 183 4.12 -1.32 -22.91
N GLU A 184 3.01 -2.04 -22.81
CA GLU A 184 1.93 -2.04 -23.81
C GLU A 184 0.91 -0.93 -23.51
N PRO A 185 0.81 0.14 -24.34
CA PRO A 185 -0.09 1.27 -24.08
C PRO A 185 -1.56 0.87 -23.90
N HIS A 186 -2.05 -0.07 -24.69
CA HIS A 186 -3.42 -0.56 -24.59
C HIS A 186 -3.71 -1.16 -23.20
N ARG A 187 -2.74 -1.82 -22.58
CA ARG A 187 -2.88 -2.41 -21.25
C ARG A 187 -2.82 -1.36 -20.12
N PHE A 188 -2.40 -0.13 -20.40
CA PHE A 188 -2.57 1.02 -19.49
C PHE A 188 -3.93 1.70 -19.62
N GLY A 189 -4.76 1.26 -20.56
CA GLY A 189 -6.06 1.87 -20.84
C GLY A 189 -6.07 2.85 -22.01
N VAL A 190 -4.92 3.07 -22.70
CA VAL A 190 -4.87 3.94 -23.88
C VAL A 190 -5.68 3.31 -25.00
N CYS A 191 -6.73 4.00 -25.44
CA CYS A 191 -7.69 3.55 -26.45
C CYS A 191 -8.35 2.19 -26.13
N LYS A 192 -8.37 1.81 -24.85
CA LYS A 192 -9.00 0.55 -24.41
C LYS A 192 -10.48 0.77 -24.10
N SER A 193 -11.34 -0.03 -24.71
CA SER A 193 -12.74 -0.08 -24.33
C SER A 193 -12.95 -0.68 -22.94
N PRO A 194 -13.92 -0.18 -22.14
CA PRO A 194 -14.27 -0.79 -20.86
C PRO A 194 -14.66 -2.27 -21.05
N THR A 195 -14.17 -3.15 -20.18
CA THR A 195 -14.50 -4.58 -20.23
C THR A 195 -15.73 -4.95 -19.40
N ALA A 196 -16.06 -4.17 -18.37
CA ALA A 196 -17.12 -4.52 -17.43
C ALA A 196 -17.92 -3.33 -16.90
N ALA A 197 -17.53 -2.08 -17.17
CA ALA A 197 -18.22 -0.90 -16.65
C ALA A 197 -19.24 -0.37 -17.66
N GLY A 198 -20.49 -0.33 -17.27
CA GLY A 198 -21.51 0.44 -17.97
C GLY A 198 -22.05 -0.22 -19.24
N ARG A 199 -22.73 -1.32 -19.09
CA ARG A 199 -23.81 -1.70 -20.00
C ARG A 199 -25.11 -1.21 -19.43
#